data_6f3e313e98ce3ef782336de14c3ed750
#
_entry.id   6f3e313e98ce3ef782336de14c3ed750
#
_cell.length_a   1.000
_cell.length_b   1.000
_cell.length_c   1.000
_cell.angle_alpha   90.00
_cell.angle_beta   90.00
_cell.angle_gamma   90.00
#
_symmetry.space_group_name_H-M   'P 1'
#
loop_
_entity.id
_entity.type
_entity.pdbx_description
1 polymer ?
#
loop_
_entity_poly.entity_id
_entity_poly.type
_entity_poly.pdbx_seq_one_letter_code
_entity_poly.pdbx_strand_id
1 'polypeptide(L)' 'MRNAHMYVKHKIDWEEVGRRIRTLRTRPQVEISEMLGITQGQLSRIESGESRPSIEILLAISLLYRKSMNWILTGNNT' A
#
# COMPACT_ATOMS: atom_id res chain seq x y z
N MET A 1 -0.96 6.23 32.42
CA MET A 1 -1.22 5.54 31.15
C MET A 1 -0.98 6.44 29.96
N ARG A 2 -0.40 5.90 28.92
CA ARG A 2 -0.14 6.64 27.69
C ARG A 2 -1.46 7.01 27.01
N ASN A 3 -1.52 8.22 26.48
CA ASN A 3 -2.69 8.67 25.76
C ASN A 3 -2.73 8.03 24.35
N ALA A 4 -3.66 7.11 24.15
CA ALA A 4 -3.82 6.41 22.89
C ALA A 4 -4.19 7.34 21.72
N HIS A 5 -4.73 8.52 21.99
CA HIS A 5 -5.10 9.48 20.95
C HIS A 5 -3.90 9.92 20.10
N MET A 6 -2.68 9.84 20.65
CA MET A 6 -1.48 10.18 19.88
C MET A 6 -1.34 9.31 18.65
N TYR A 7 -1.73 8.05 18.75
CA TYR A 7 -1.61 7.11 17.62
C TYR A 7 -2.81 7.19 16.69
N VAL A 8 -3.99 7.35 17.25
CA VAL A 8 -5.23 7.43 16.46
C VAL A 8 -5.26 8.66 15.57
N LYS A 9 -4.63 9.74 15.98
CA LYS A 9 -4.58 10.99 15.19
C LYS A 9 -3.68 10.90 13.97
N HIS A 10 -2.78 9.95 13.92
CA HIS A 10 -1.95 9.77 12.75
C HIS A 10 -2.80 9.26 11.60
N LYS A 11 -2.80 9.97 10.50
CA LYS A 11 -3.55 9.59 9.32
C LYS A 11 -2.61 9.02 8.28
N ILE A 12 -3.06 8.00 7.60
CA ILE A 12 -2.32 7.45 6.48
C ILE A 12 -2.57 8.32 5.26
N ASP A 13 -1.48 8.74 4.62
CA ASP A 13 -1.56 9.48 3.37
C ASP A 13 -1.62 8.47 2.22
N TRP A 14 -2.83 8.21 1.74
CA TRP A 14 -3.03 7.16 0.74
C TRP A 14 -2.42 7.50 -0.62
N GLU A 15 -2.25 8.77 -0.93
CA GLU A 15 -1.52 9.15 -2.14
C GLU A 15 -0.04 8.75 -2.04
N GLU A 16 0.57 8.97 -0.87
CA GLU A 16 1.94 8.56 -0.65
C GLU A 16 2.09 7.04 -0.60
N VAL A 17 1.12 6.35 0.00
CA VAL A 17 1.09 4.88 -0.02
C VAL A 17 1.07 4.39 -1.47
N GLY A 18 0.17 4.93 -2.27
CA GLY A 18 0.07 4.56 -3.68
C GLY A 18 1.35 4.83 -4.44
N ARG A 19 1.99 5.96 -4.17
CA ARG A 19 3.25 6.32 -4.81
C ARG A 19 4.35 5.33 -4.44
N ARG A 20 4.45 4.94 -3.17
CA ARG A 20 5.42 3.93 -2.73
C ARG A 20 5.17 2.60 -3.43
N ILE A 21 3.91 2.16 -3.50
CA ILE A 21 3.56 0.92 -4.18
C ILE A 21 3.97 0.99 -5.66
N ARG A 22 3.68 2.12 -6.29
CA ARG A 22 4.04 2.31 -7.70
C ARG A 22 5.55 2.23 -7.93
N THR A 23 6.35 2.82 -7.03
CA THR A 23 7.82 2.78 -7.17
C THR A 23 8.39 1.37 -7.04
N LEU A 24 7.69 0.47 -6.36
CA LEU A 24 8.12 -0.92 -6.26
C LEU A 24 7.84 -1.70 -7.53
N ARG A 25 6.93 -1.23 -8.34
CA ARG A 25 6.47 -1.96 -9.51
C ARG A 25 7.45 -1.84 -10.66
N THR A 26 8.02 -2.96 -11.10
CA THR A 26 8.95 -3.03 -12.23
C THR A 26 8.32 -3.70 -13.45
N ARG A 27 7.07 -4.17 -13.32
CA ARG A 27 6.33 -4.85 -14.39
C ARG A 27 5.04 -4.09 -14.69
N PRO A 28 4.43 -4.33 -15.85
CA PRO A 28 3.14 -3.67 -16.17
C PRO A 28 2.08 -3.93 -15.11
N GLN A 29 1.19 -2.97 -14.93
CA GLN A 29 0.09 -3.10 -13.97
C GLN A 29 -0.73 -4.36 -14.20
N VAL A 30 -0.94 -4.75 -15.44
CA VAL A 30 -1.72 -5.93 -15.78
C VAL A 30 -1.13 -7.20 -15.16
N GLU A 31 0.17 -7.36 -15.21
CA GLU A 31 0.82 -8.52 -14.60
C GLU A 31 0.71 -8.51 -13.08
N ILE A 32 0.99 -7.36 -12.48
CA ILE A 32 0.96 -7.24 -11.02
C ILE A 32 -0.46 -7.41 -10.48
N SER A 33 -1.44 -6.84 -11.18
CA SER A 33 -2.83 -7.01 -10.74
C SER A 33 -3.26 -8.48 -10.75
N GLU A 34 -2.85 -9.24 -11.76
CA GLU A 34 -3.13 -10.68 -11.79
C GLU A 34 -2.48 -11.39 -10.61
N MET A 35 -1.22 -11.06 -10.30
CA MET A 35 -0.52 -11.67 -9.18
C MET A 35 -1.18 -11.35 -7.84
N LEU A 36 -1.78 -10.16 -7.73
CA LEU A 36 -2.45 -9.74 -6.52
C LEU A 36 -3.91 -10.20 -6.45
N GLY A 37 -4.45 -10.74 -7.54
CA GLY A 37 -5.84 -11.16 -7.59
C GLY A 37 -6.84 -10.01 -7.67
N ILE A 38 -6.44 -8.90 -8.25
CA ILE A 38 -7.30 -7.72 -8.43
C ILE A 38 -7.31 -7.30 -9.90
N THR A 39 -8.20 -6.39 -10.25
CA THR A 39 -8.24 -5.86 -11.62
C THR A 39 -7.14 -4.80 -11.80
N GLN A 40 -6.76 -4.56 -13.05
CA GLN A 40 -5.82 -3.49 -13.36
C GLN A 40 -6.37 -2.14 -12.91
N GLY A 41 -7.65 -1.90 -13.09
CA GLY A 41 -8.29 -0.66 -12.65
C GLY A 41 -8.19 -0.46 -11.13
N GLN A 42 -8.35 -1.54 -10.36
CA GLN A 42 -8.18 -1.48 -8.91
C GLN A 42 -6.74 -1.11 -8.55
N LEU A 43 -5.75 -1.74 -9.19
CA LEU A 43 -4.35 -1.42 -8.94
C LEU A 43 -4.05 0.03 -9.29
N SER A 44 -4.55 0.48 -10.43
CA SER A 44 -4.36 1.86 -10.85
C SER A 44 -4.89 2.85 -9.82
N ARG A 45 -6.08 2.59 -9.28
CA ARG A 45 -6.68 3.46 -8.25
C ARG A 45 -5.93 3.40 -6.93
N ILE A 46 -5.38 2.24 -6.58
CA ILE A 46 -4.54 2.11 -5.39
C ILE A 46 -3.27 2.94 -5.57
N GLU A 47 -2.62 2.82 -6.72
CA GLU A 47 -1.38 3.54 -6.99
C GLU A 47 -1.58 5.05 -7.06
N SER A 48 -2.75 5.51 -7.47
CA SER A 48 -3.07 6.95 -7.51
C SER A 48 -3.56 7.51 -6.18
N GLY A 49 -3.85 6.65 -5.21
CA GLY A 49 -4.39 7.06 -3.92
C GLY A 49 -5.90 7.25 -3.91
N GLU A 50 -6.58 6.98 -5.03
CA GLU A 50 -8.03 7.09 -5.10
C GLU A 50 -8.74 6.02 -4.29
N SER A 51 -8.11 4.87 -4.11
CA SER A 51 -8.72 3.73 -3.45
C SER A 51 -7.77 3.20 -2.38
N ARG A 52 -8.35 2.84 -1.23
CA ARG A 52 -7.60 2.20 -0.17
C ARG A 52 -7.56 0.70 -0.40
N PRO A 53 -6.39 0.07 -0.43
CA PRO A 53 -6.33 -1.37 -0.52
C PRO A 53 -6.84 -2.02 0.77
N SER A 54 -7.44 -3.19 0.65
CA SER A 54 -7.80 -3.99 1.82
C SER A 54 -6.53 -4.46 2.52
N ILE A 55 -6.68 -4.93 3.77
CA ILE A 55 -5.54 -5.46 4.51
C ILE A 55 -4.95 -6.66 3.79
N GLU A 56 -5.77 -7.49 3.15
CA GLU A 56 -5.29 -8.65 2.40
C GLU A 56 -4.46 -8.24 1.20
N ILE A 57 -4.89 -7.20 0.49
CA ILE A 57 -4.14 -6.68 -0.65
C ILE A 57 -2.81 -6.08 -0.18
N LEU A 58 -2.83 -5.33 0.91
CA LEU A 58 -1.61 -4.78 1.51
C LEU A 58 -0.63 -5.88 1.90
N LEU A 59 -1.14 -6.95 2.50
CA LEU A 59 -0.30 -8.08 2.86
C LEU A 59 0.31 -8.73 1.61
N ALA A 60 -0.49 -8.93 0.57
CA ALA A 60 -0.01 -9.49 -0.68
C ALA A 60 1.09 -8.61 -1.31
N ILE A 61 0.90 -7.30 -1.31
CA ILE A 61 1.91 -6.36 -1.80
C ILE A 61 3.20 -6.44 -0.97
N SER A 62 3.04 -6.48 0.34
CA SER A 62 4.18 -6.61 1.27
C SER A 62 4.99 -7.87 0.97
N LEU A 63 4.31 -8.99 0.80
CA LEU A 63 4.97 -10.26 0.52
C LEU A 63 5.60 -10.28 -0.88
N LEU A 64 4.90 -9.76 -1.86
CA LEU A 64 5.37 -9.74 -3.24
C LEU A 64 6.68 -8.96 -3.38
N TYR A 65 6.76 -7.80 -2.75
CA TYR A 65 7.90 -6.90 -2.88
C TYR A 65 8.88 -6.98 -1.72
N ARG A 66 8.59 -7.81 -0.73
CA ARG A 66 9.42 -7.97 0.48
C ARG A 66 9.65 -6.64 1.19
N LYS A 67 8.59 -5.86 1.29
CA LYS A 67 8.58 -4.60 2.04
C LYS A 67 7.63 -4.72 3.21
N SER A 68 8.02 -4.18 4.36
CA SER A 68 7.14 -4.22 5.52
C SER A 68 5.88 -3.40 5.28
N MET A 69 4.80 -3.79 5.91
CA MET A 69 3.57 -3.01 5.86
C MET A 69 3.78 -1.63 6.49
N ASN A 70 4.63 -1.56 7.50
CA ASN A 70 4.97 -0.27 8.10
C ASN A 70 5.60 0.67 7.07
N TRP A 71 6.55 0.17 6.29
CA TRP A 71 7.17 1.01 5.25
C TRP A 71 6.14 1.43 4.19
N ILE A 72 5.30 0.50 3.75
CA ILE A 72 4.28 0.80 2.73
C ILE A 72 3.35 1.90 3.24
N LEU A 73 2.92 1.82 4.49
CA LEU A 73 1.92 2.73 5.04
C LEU A 73 2.50 4.06 5.51
N THR A 74 3.76 4.08 5.96
CA THR A 74 4.33 5.28 6.59
C THR A 74 5.61 5.78 5.92
N GLY A 75 6.28 4.94 5.15
CA GLY A 75 7.59 5.28 4.58
C GLY A 75 8.75 5.08 5.54
N ASN A 76 8.50 4.59 6.74
CA ASN A 76 9.54 4.37 7.74
C ASN A 76 10.05 2.93 7.70
N ASN A 77 11.35 2.76 7.85
CA ASN A 77 12.01 1.44 7.75
C ASN A 77 12.06 0.67 9.07
N THR A 78 11.31 1.04 10.02
CA THR A 78 11.33 0.34 11.31
C THR A 78 10.26 -0.72 11.42
#